data_2abc3ff2a1d7417793ead2e9882ddc71
#
_entry.id   2abc3ff2a1d7417793ead2e9882ddc71
#
_cell.length_a   1.000
_cell.length_b   1.000
_cell.length_c   1.000
_cell.angle_alpha   90.00
_cell.angle_beta   90.00
_cell.angle_gamma   90.00
#
_symmetry.space_group_name_H-M   'P 1'
#
loop_
_entity.id
_entity.type
_entity.pdbx_description
1 polymer ?
#
loop_
_entity_poly.entity_id
_entity_poly.type
_entity_poly.pdbx_seq_one_letter_code
_entity_poly.pdbx_strand_id
1 'polypeptide(L)'
;MTLLNIEKQIDADSASSAQESETTAITADAVAVNDIAEPEKIALISGNVTTADSVKLPDEIKQLLLDYTSDKYEYAGELNYSPLSQYFNTDSTYGRLYAGFCNTSLQYLIYARQCRSADLRYDEASFVINVESATVKKGIYTINYTISEKIAFAICDTPAESCGMEVEAQISKGTDGKYKFDILADDTDVNLLIEERVMSYLGYDFDEYYLKDMKIPDNLDYDKMYSGILKKLKAEAESNVNEQERMLADYNADPDSFKTSKTAKHSYDRDKAVAYSYKWVNGESVVRNPAYSDYAVYGGNCQNYVSQSLFASGIPMDWSGSEQWKWFDDESDLSELPDR
;
A
#
# COMPACT_ATOMS: atom_id res chain seq x y z
N MET A 1 7.30 1.55 -1.46
CA MET A 1 7.29 2.86 -0.78
C MET A 1 5.90 3.02 -0.17
N THR A 2 5.75 2.99 1.15
CA THR A 2 4.44 3.12 1.79
C THR A 2 3.90 4.55 1.62
N LEU A 3 2.58 4.74 1.63
CA LEU A 3 1.91 6.06 1.61
C LEU A 3 2.55 7.06 2.60
N LEU A 4 3.06 6.58 3.73
CA LEU A 4 3.78 7.37 4.74
C LEU A 4 5.06 8.04 4.22
N ASN A 5 5.75 7.45 3.25
CA ASN A 5 6.98 8.02 2.69
C ASN A 5 6.69 9.10 1.66
N ILE A 6 5.58 8.99 0.93
CA ILE A 6 5.12 10.01 0.00
C ILE A 6 4.72 11.27 0.77
N GLU A 7 4.02 11.13 1.90
CA GLU A 7 3.60 12.25 2.75
C GLU A 7 4.78 13.04 3.33
N LYS A 8 5.84 12.36 3.77
CA LYS A 8 7.03 13.07 4.31
C LYS A 8 7.77 13.89 3.25
N GLN A 9 7.67 13.51 1.99
CA GLN A 9 8.28 14.25 0.89
C GLN A 9 7.42 15.46 0.49
N ILE A 10 6.10 15.31 0.52
CA ILE A 10 5.12 16.37 0.30
C ILE A 10 5.27 17.49 1.34
N ASP A 11 5.40 17.12 2.62
CA ASP A 11 5.57 18.09 3.71
C ASP A 11 6.89 18.87 3.62
N ALA A 12 7.96 18.24 3.11
CA ALA A 12 9.25 18.91 2.93
C ALA A 12 9.23 19.96 1.80
N ASP A 13 8.53 19.67 0.70
CA ASP A 13 8.46 20.57 -0.45
C ASP A 13 7.47 21.73 -0.22
N SER A 14 6.37 21.51 0.51
CA SER A 14 5.44 22.59 0.88
C SER A 14 6.04 23.59 1.87
N ALA A 15 6.96 23.16 2.74
CA ALA A 15 7.67 24.04 3.67
C ALA A 15 8.72 24.94 2.97
N SER A 16 9.23 24.51 1.81
CA SER A 16 10.22 25.27 1.02
C SER A 16 9.61 26.40 0.19
N SER A 17 8.32 26.34 -0.13
CA SER A 17 7.64 27.35 -0.96
C SER A 17 7.02 28.53 -0.16
N ALA A 18 7.10 28.51 1.16
CA ALA A 18 6.48 29.52 2.03
C ALA A 18 7.38 30.71 2.42
N GLN A 19 8.59 30.80 1.91
CA GLN A 19 9.47 31.95 2.14
C GLN A 19 9.63 32.79 0.86
N GLU A 20 8.71 33.71 0.67
CA GLU A 20 8.85 35.04 0.08
C GLU A 20 7.50 35.54 -0.47
N SER A 21 6.76 36.34 0.30
CA SER A 21 6.02 37.46 -0.27
C SER A 21 5.62 38.48 0.80
N GLU A 22 6.16 39.66 0.65
CA GLU A 22 5.86 40.86 1.41
C GLU A 22 4.39 41.28 1.26
N THR A 23 3.88 41.78 2.34
CA THR A 23 2.55 42.37 2.56
C THR A 23 2.28 43.56 1.63
N THR A 24 1.26 43.49 0.80
CA THR A 24 0.56 44.68 0.31
C THR A 24 -0.94 44.45 0.37
N ALA A 25 -1.61 45.21 1.23
CA ALA A 25 -3.07 45.24 1.33
C ALA A 25 -3.68 45.90 0.08
N ILE A 26 -4.54 45.18 -0.63
CA ILE A 26 -5.42 45.76 -1.64
C ILE A 26 -6.88 45.32 -1.38
N THR A 27 -7.72 46.31 -1.30
CA THR A 27 -9.15 46.28 -1.09
C THR A 27 -9.91 45.48 -2.14
N ALA A 28 -10.94 44.78 -1.67
CA ALA A 28 -11.84 43.96 -2.47
C ALA A 28 -12.72 44.80 -3.42
N ASP A 29 -12.69 44.44 -4.70
CA ASP A 29 -13.81 44.60 -5.60
C ASP A 29 -14.16 43.25 -6.24
N ALA A 30 -15.38 42.79 -6.01
CA ALA A 30 -15.88 41.52 -6.48
C ALA A 30 -16.11 41.59 -8.00
N VAL A 31 -15.22 40.92 -8.75
CA VAL A 31 -15.49 40.55 -10.14
C VAL A 31 -15.85 39.07 -10.13
N ALA A 32 -17.06 38.74 -10.55
CA ALA A 32 -17.49 37.38 -10.80
C ALA A 32 -16.59 36.77 -11.92
N VAL A 33 -15.65 35.97 -11.55
CA VAL A 33 -14.92 35.09 -12.48
C VAL A 33 -15.83 33.91 -12.77
N ASN A 34 -16.28 33.80 -14.02
CA ASN A 34 -16.87 32.57 -14.51
C ASN A 34 -15.86 31.43 -14.28
N ASP A 35 -16.18 30.52 -13.40
CA ASP A 35 -15.50 29.23 -13.26
C ASP A 35 -15.67 28.47 -14.59
N ILE A 36 -14.74 28.65 -15.49
CA ILE A 36 -14.49 27.67 -16.53
C ILE A 36 -13.79 26.53 -15.77
N ALA A 37 -14.56 25.48 -15.46
CA ALA A 37 -14.00 24.25 -14.91
C ALA A 37 -12.85 23.83 -15.86
N GLU A 38 -11.63 23.77 -15.33
CA GLU A 38 -10.53 23.13 -16.08
C GLU A 38 -11.00 21.76 -16.51
N PRO A 39 -10.70 21.33 -17.76
CA PRO A 39 -11.06 19.99 -18.21
C PRO A 39 -10.48 19.00 -17.20
N GLU A 40 -11.31 18.09 -16.68
CA GLU A 40 -10.89 17.03 -15.79
C GLU A 40 -9.68 16.33 -16.42
N LYS A 41 -8.52 16.40 -15.76
CA LYS A 41 -7.30 15.78 -16.23
C LYS A 41 -7.46 14.28 -15.99
N ILE A 42 -7.70 13.53 -17.06
CA ILE A 42 -7.81 12.08 -17.02
C ILE A 42 -6.42 11.49 -16.84
N ALA A 43 -6.23 10.63 -15.85
CA ALA A 43 -4.97 9.94 -15.64
C ALA A 43 -4.60 9.09 -16.86
N LEU A 44 -3.35 9.18 -17.31
CA LEU A 44 -2.84 8.32 -18.38
C LEU A 44 -2.46 6.96 -17.81
N ILE A 45 -3.29 5.95 -18.04
CA ILE A 45 -3.03 4.58 -17.60
C ILE A 45 -2.49 3.75 -18.77
N SER A 46 -1.35 3.08 -18.55
CA SER A 46 -0.76 2.16 -19.52
C SER A 46 -0.28 0.89 -18.84
N GLY A 47 -0.44 -0.25 -19.50
CA GLY A 47 -0.02 -1.51 -18.94
C GLY A 47 0.25 -2.57 -20.00
N ASN A 48 0.99 -3.61 -19.61
CA ASN A 48 1.17 -4.78 -20.43
C ASN A 48 1.23 -6.06 -19.59
N VAL A 49 1.03 -7.20 -20.24
CA VAL A 49 1.15 -8.54 -19.65
C VAL A 49 2.27 -9.29 -20.36
N THR A 50 3.25 -9.72 -19.61
CA THR A 50 4.33 -10.61 -20.06
C THR A 50 4.14 -11.99 -19.46
N THR A 51 4.71 -13.01 -20.09
CA THR A 51 4.66 -14.38 -19.59
C THR A 51 6.04 -15.00 -19.71
N ALA A 52 6.44 -15.78 -18.71
CA ALA A 52 7.65 -16.60 -18.84
C ALA A 52 7.51 -17.58 -20.01
N ASP A 53 8.61 -17.94 -20.66
CA ASP A 53 8.62 -18.79 -21.88
C ASP A 53 7.93 -20.15 -21.69
N SER A 54 7.94 -20.68 -20.48
CA SER A 54 7.30 -21.95 -20.11
C SER A 54 5.80 -21.86 -19.88
N VAL A 55 5.26 -20.65 -19.75
CA VAL A 55 3.85 -20.40 -19.37
C VAL A 55 2.98 -20.28 -20.62
N LYS A 56 1.98 -21.14 -20.70
CA LYS A 56 0.93 -21.06 -21.75
C LYS A 56 -0.36 -20.56 -21.13
N LEU A 57 -0.76 -19.36 -21.49
CA LEU A 57 -1.96 -18.72 -21.00
C LEU A 57 -2.84 -18.27 -22.17
N PRO A 58 -4.17 -18.54 -22.14
CA PRO A 58 -5.10 -18.00 -23.13
C PRO A 58 -5.03 -16.47 -23.20
N ASP A 59 -5.13 -15.89 -24.39
CA ASP A 59 -5.08 -14.44 -24.57
C ASP A 59 -6.25 -13.74 -23.88
N GLU A 60 -7.39 -14.38 -23.75
CA GLU A 60 -8.55 -13.87 -23.01
C GLU A 60 -8.24 -13.71 -21.50
N ILE A 61 -7.38 -14.57 -20.94
CA ILE A 61 -6.96 -14.43 -19.53
C ILE A 61 -5.95 -13.29 -19.39
N LYS A 62 -5.01 -13.14 -20.33
CA LYS A 62 -4.10 -11.99 -20.33
C LYS A 62 -4.87 -10.69 -20.43
N GLN A 63 -5.90 -10.65 -21.26
CA GLN A 63 -6.77 -9.48 -21.39
C GLN A 63 -7.55 -9.21 -20.11
N LEU A 64 -8.08 -10.26 -19.44
CA LEU A 64 -8.73 -10.12 -18.13
C LEU A 64 -7.81 -9.47 -17.10
N LEU A 65 -6.55 -9.94 -17.00
CA LEU A 65 -5.56 -9.36 -16.10
C LEU A 65 -5.29 -7.88 -16.41
N LEU A 66 -5.13 -7.57 -17.70
CA LEU A 66 -4.87 -6.22 -18.17
C LEU A 66 -6.05 -5.28 -17.88
N ASP A 67 -7.25 -5.68 -18.26
CA ASP A 67 -8.46 -4.84 -18.12
C ASP A 67 -8.78 -4.58 -16.66
N TYR A 68 -8.74 -5.61 -15.81
CA TYR A 68 -8.96 -5.46 -14.37
C TYR A 68 -7.95 -4.49 -13.74
N THR A 69 -6.67 -4.67 -14.05
CA THR A 69 -5.63 -3.83 -13.47
C THR A 69 -5.72 -2.40 -13.98
N SER A 70 -6.00 -2.20 -15.28
CA SER A 70 -6.19 -0.87 -15.86
C SER A 70 -7.34 -0.12 -15.20
N ASP A 71 -8.51 -0.74 -15.08
CA ASP A 71 -9.67 -0.12 -14.42
C ASP A 71 -9.39 0.19 -12.94
N LYS A 72 -8.71 -0.73 -12.22
CA LYS A 72 -8.31 -0.49 -10.82
C LYS A 72 -7.44 0.75 -10.69
N TYR A 73 -6.44 0.93 -11.57
CA TYR A 73 -5.56 2.09 -11.56
C TYR A 73 -6.26 3.37 -12.01
N GLU A 74 -7.14 3.30 -13.01
CA GLU A 74 -7.94 4.42 -13.47
C GLU A 74 -8.81 4.96 -12.34
N TYR A 75 -9.62 4.10 -11.69
CA TYR A 75 -10.50 4.52 -10.61
C TYR A 75 -9.74 5.03 -9.38
N ALA A 76 -8.60 4.38 -9.05
CA ALA A 76 -7.73 4.84 -7.97
C ALA A 76 -7.03 6.15 -8.30
N GLY A 77 -6.66 6.37 -9.56
CA GLY A 77 -5.97 7.56 -10.05
C GLY A 77 -6.88 8.77 -10.15
N GLU A 78 -8.12 8.58 -10.57
CA GLU A 78 -9.13 9.65 -10.65
C GLU A 78 -9.81 9.92 -9.29
N LEU A 79 -9.53 9.09 -8.28
CA LEU A 79 -10.24 9.08 -6.99
C LEU A 79 -11.76 8.94 -7.17
N ASN A 80 -12.18 8.23 -8.21
CA ASN A 80 -13.57 8.04 -8.59
C ASN A 80 -13.90 6.54 -8.63
N TYR A 81 -14.62 6.06 -7.62
CA TYR A 81 -14.93 4.64 -7.50
C TYR A 81 -15.94 4.16 -8.54
N SER A 82 -15.60 3.06 -9.21
CA SER A 82 -16.53 2.23 -9.96
C SER A 82 -16.35 0.75 -9.59
N PRO A 83 -17.43 -0.07 -9.54
CA PRO A 83 -17.31 -1.48 -9.17
C PRO A 83 -16.47 -2.28 -10.16
N LEU A 84 -15.67 -3.21 -9.64
CA LEU A 84 -14.87 -4.17 -10.42
C LEU A 84 -15.52 -5.57 -10.49
N SER A 85 -16.79 -5.70 -10.03
CA SER A 85 -17.49 -6.99 -9.93
C SER A 85 -17.67 -7.71 -11.28
N GLN A 86 -17.62 -6.99 -12.40
CA GLN A 86 -17.70 -7.57 -13.75
C GLN A 86 -16.55 -8.54 -14.06
N TYR A 87 -15.42 -8.39 -13.39
CA TYR A 87 -14.24 -9.22 -13.55
C TYR A 87 -14.30 -10.51 -12.72
N PHE A 88 -15.26 -10.64 -11.80
CA PHE A 88 -15.35 -11.76 -10.88
C PHE A 88 -16.49 -12.72 -11.23
N ASN A 89 -16.27 -14.01 -10.94
CA ASN A 89 -17.27 -15.06 -11.10
C ASN A 89 -18.25 -15.03 -9.90
N THR A 90 -19.18 -14.08 -9.92
CA THR A 90 -20.14 -13.89 -8.81
C THR A 90 -21.15 -15.03 -8.66
N ASP A 91 -21.15 -16.02 -9.57
CA ASP A 91 -21.92 -17.25 -9.40
C ASP A 91 -21.26 -18.21 -8.39
N SER A 92 -19.94 -18.07 -8.19
CA SER A 92 -19.21 -18.85 -7.17
C SER A 92 -19.16 -18.13 -5.82
N THR A 93 -19.04 -18.92 -4.75
CA THR A 93 -18.92 -18.40 -3.38
C THR A 93 -17.67 -17.54 -3.22
N TYR A 94 -16.53 -18.03 -3.70
CA TYR A 94 -15.27 -17.27 -3.63
C TYR A 94 -15.26 -16.07 -4.57
N GLY A 95 -15.82 -16.19 -5.77
CA GLY A 95 -15.92 -15.04 -6.69
C GLY A 95 -16.74 -13.89 -6.11
N ARG A 96 -17.85 -14.17 -5.38
CA ARG A 96 -18.58 -13.13 -4.63
C ARG A 96 -17.77 -12.55 -3.50
N LEU A 97 -17.05 -13.39 -2.75
CA LEU A 97 -16.20 -12.96 -1.65
C LEU A 97 -15.12 -12.00 -2.17
N TYR A 98 -14.35 -12.42 -3.18
CA TYR A 98 -13.26 -11.61 -3.70
C TYR A 98 -13.73 -10.39 -4.50
N ALA A 99 -14.90 -10.44 -5.15
CA ALA A 99 -15.51 -9.25 -5.74
C ALA A 99 -15.79 -8.18 -4.67
N GLY A 100 -16.41 -8.57 -3.56
CA GLY A 100 -16.66 -7.67 -2.43
C GLY A 100 -15.37 -7.18 -1.77
N PHE A 101 -14.39 -8.06 -1.61
CA PHE A 101 -13.08 -7.77 -1.08
C PHE A 101 -12.35 -6.69 -1.91
N CYS A 102 -12.15 -6.91 -3.21
CA CYS A 102 -11.46 -5.97 -4.09
C CYS A 102 -12.20 -4.63 -4.23
N ASN A 103 -13.54 -4.67 -4.28
CA ASN A 103 -14.35 -3.46 -4.28
C ASN A 103 -14.22 -2.66 -3.00
N THR A 104 -14.16 -3.32 -1.84
CA THR A 104 -13.99 -2.66 -0.54
C THR A 104 -12.60 -2.05 -0.42
N SER A 105 -11.56 -2.77 -0.87
CA SER A 105 -10.18 -2.29 -0.89
C SER A 105 -10.04 -1.03 -1.74
N LEU A 106 -10.59 -1.05 -2.96
CA LEU A 106 -10.56 0.12 -3.86
C LEU A 106 -11.34 1.31 -3.28
N GLN A 107 -12.54 1.08 -2.73
CA GLN A 107 -13.32 2.13 -2.09
C GLN A 107 -12.61 2.76 -0.90
N TYR A 108 -11.98 1.93 -0.07
CA TYR A 108 -11.23 2.41 1.08
C TYR A 108 -10.00 3.21 0.66
N LEU A 109 -9.22 2.71 -0.31
CA LEU A 109 -8.05 3.40 -0.85
C LEU A 109 -8.41 4.80 -1.38
N ILE A 110 -9.46 4.88 -2.21
CA ILE A 110 -9.95 6.14 -2.77
C ILE A 110 -10.39 7.08 -1.65
N TYR A 111 -11.18 6.57 -0.70
CA TYR A 111 -11.68 7.39 0.40
C TYR A 111 -10.55 7.91 1.30
N ALA A 112 -9.60 7.07 1.66
CA ALA A 112 -8.46 7.46 2.48
C ALA A 112 -7.61 8.55 1.81
N ARG A 113 -7.51 8.54 0.47
CA ARG A 113 -6.84 9.60 -0.30
C ARG A 113 -7.68 10.88 -0.36
N GLN A 114 -8.99 10.76 -0.54
CA GLN A 114 -9.90 11.92 -0.55
C GLN A 114 -10.00 12.65 0.79
N CYS A 115 -9.74 11.97 1.92
CA CYS A 115 -9.71 12.60 3.24
C CYS A 115 -8.52 13.53 3.42
N ARG A 116 -7.50 13.48 2.56
CA ARG A 116 -6.29 14.29 2.68
C ARG A 116 -6.44 15.63 1.97
N SER A 117 -5.75 16.65 2.49
CA SER A 117 -5.70 17.97 1.86
C SER A 117 -4.87 17.98 0.57
N ALA A 118 -3.99 16.99 0.38
CA ALA A 118 -3.13 16.86 -0.80
C ALA A 118 -3.88 16.24 -1.98
N ASP A 119 -3.58 16.69 -3.21
CA ASP A 119 -4.11 16.08 -4.44
C ASP A 119 -3.35 14.79 -4.76
N LEU A 120 -3.92 13.65 -4.36
CA LEU A 120 -3.36 12.31 -4.58
C LEU A 120 -3.89 11.61 -5.84
N ARG A 121 -4.44 12.38 -6.79
CA ARG A 121 -4.77 11.85 -8.12
C ARG A 121 -3.50 11.49 -8.88
N TYR A 122 -3.64 10.57 -9.84
CA TYR A 122 -2.55 10.24 -10.74
C TYR A 122 -2.53 11.21 -11.94
N ASP A 123 -1.34 11.63 -12.33
CA ASP A 123 -1.07 12.21 -13.64
C ASP A 123 -0.85 11.10 -14.67
N GLU A 124 -0.09 10.10 -14.25
CA GLU A 124 0.25 8.95 -15.08
C GLU A 124 0.46 7.71 -14.18
N ALA A 125 0.03 6.56 -14.65
CA ALA A 125 0.42 5.28 -14.08
C ALA A 125 0.76 4.29 -15.18
N SER A 126 1.85 3.56 -15.00
CA SER A 126 2.23 2.46 -15.88
C SER A 126 2.50 1.21 -15.06
N PHE A 127 2.16 0.04 -15.61
CA PHE A 127 2.39 -1.22 -14.92
C PHE A 127 2.77 -2.35 -15.88
N VAL A 128 3.48 -3.33 -15.34
CA VAL A 128 3.81 -4.58 -16.02
C VAL A 128 3.36 -5.74 -15.15
N ILE A 129 2.50 -6.57 -15.71
CA ILE A 129 2.12 -7.86 -15.12
C ILE A 129 3.04 -8.92 -15.70
N ASN A 130 3.82 -9.59 -14.86
CA ASN A 130 4.70 -10.67 -15.28
C ASN A 130 4.18 -12.01 -14.76
N VAL A 131 3.62 -12.85 -15.63
CA VAL A 131 3.07 -14.17 -15.27
C VAL A 131 4.21 -15.18 -15.17
N GLU A 132 4.48 -15.64 -13.95
CA GLU A 132 5.57 -16.54 -13.61
C GLU A 132 5.18 -18.01 -13.74
N SER A 133 3.95 -18.34 -13.34
CA SER A 133 3.42 -19.69 -13.45
C SER A 133 1.93 -19.72 -13.73
N ALA A 134 1.49 -20.75 -14.46
CA ALA A 134 0.09 -21.05 -14.66
C ALA A 134 -0.12 -22.57 -14.68
N THR A 135 -1.08 -23.04 -13.91
CA THR A 135 -1.54 -24.42 -13.94
C THR A 135 -3.02 -24.48 -14.21
N VAL A 136 -3.50 -25.54 -14.85
CA VAL A 136 -4.93 -25.74 -15.10
C VAL A 136 -5.38 -27.08 -14.58
N LYS A 137 -6.43 -27.08 -13.76
CA LYS A 137 -7.06 -28.28 -13.24
C LYS A 137 -8.58 -28.15 -13.30
N LYS A 138 -9.23 -29.07 -14.01
CA LYS A 138 -10.69 -29.07 -14.19
C LYS A 138 -11.27 -27.75 -14.72
N GLY A 139 -10.52 -27.06 -15.59
CA GLY A 139 -10.94 -25.78 -16.18
C GLY A 139 -10.69 -24.54 -15.32
N ILE A 140 -10.11 -24.71 -14.13
CA ILE A 140 -9.68 -23.61 -13.26
C ILE A 140 -8.19 -23.39 -13.48
N TYR A 141 -7.82 -22.18 -13.82
CA TYR A 141 -6.43 -21.71 -13.89
C TYR A 141 -6.01 -21.17 -12.55
N THR A 142 -4.88 -21.66 -12.00
CA THR A 142 -4.19 -21.04 -10.87
C THR A 142 -2.94 -20.38 -11.44
N ILE A 143 -2.83 -19.08 -11.22
CA ILE A 143 -1.83 -18.23 -11.84
C ILE A 143 -1.10 -17.46 -10.74
N ASN A 144 0.25 -17.50 -10.75
CA ASN A 144 1.06 -16.59 -9.94
C ASN A 144 1.74 -15.60 -10.87
N TYR A 145 1.65 -14.34 -10.52
CA TYR A 145 2.24 -13.26 -11.28
C TYR A 145 2.70 -12.14 -10.35
N THR A 146 3.61 -11.31 -10.85
CA THR A 146 4.04 -10.10 -10.17
C THR A 146 3.55 -8.87 -10.92
N ILE A 147 3.33 -7.78 -10.18
CA ILE A 147 3.06 -6.45 -10.73
C ILE A 147 4.23 -5.54 -10.37
N SER A 148 4.77 -4.85 -11.36
CA SER A 148 5.68 -3.72 -11.18
C SER A 148 4.98 -2.48 -11.71
N GLU A 149 5.03 -1.40 -10.95
CA GLU A 149 4.29 -0.17 -11.26
C GLU A 149 5.15 1.08 -11.11
N LYS A 150 4.77 2.11 -11.85
CA LYS A 150 5.31 3.45 -11.75
C LYS A 150 4.15 4.43 -11.79
N ILE A 151 4.01 5.24 -10.74
CA ILE A 151 2.88 6.15 -10.55
C ILE A 151 3.41 7.57 -10.34
N ALA A 152 3.03 8.50 -11.20
CA ALA A 152 3.20 9.93 -11.01
C ALA A 152 1.94 10.49 -10.35
N PHE A 153 2.09 11.05 -9.15
CA PHE A 153 1.00 11.75 -8.46
C PHE A 153 0.99 13.23 -8.87
N ALA A 154 -0.19 13.83 -8.95
CA ALA A 154 -0.38 15.24 -9.33
C ALA A 154 0.41 16.22 -8.44
N ILE A 155 0.69 15.83 -7.20
CA ILE A 155 1.40 16.64 -6.20
C ILE A 155 2.92 16.41 -6.19
N CYS A 156 3.44 15.40 -6.89
CA CYS A 156 4.83 14.97 -6.74
C CYS A 156 5.56 14.93 -8.09
N ASP A 157 6.67 15.66 -8.22
CA ASP A 157 7.48 15.66 -9.44
C ASP A 157 8.22 14.34 -9.69
N THR A 158 8.38 13.52 -8.65
CA THR A 158 9.08 12.23 -8.74
C THR A 158 8.09 11.09 -8.66
N PRO A 159 8.00 10.23 -9.69
CA PRO A 159 7.13 9.07 -9.65
C PRO A 159 7.49 8.10 -8.52
N ALA A 160 6.47 7.50 -7.91
CA ALA A 160 6.65 6.36 -7.03
C ALA A 160 6.80 5.09 -7.88
N GLU A 161 7.74 4.24 -7.52
CA GLU A 161 7.97 2.96 -8.19
C GLU A 161 7.89 1.82 -7.18
N SER A 162 7.19 0.76 -7.57
CA SER A 162 7.10 -0.50 -6.84
C SER A 162 7.36 -1.65 -7.79
N CYS A 163 8.03 -2.69 -7.34
CA CYS A 163 8.32 -3.84 -8.19
C CYS A 163 8.11 -5.15 -7.44
N GLY A 164 7.66 -6.16 -8.18
CA GLY A 164 7.55 -7.52 -7.69
C GLY A 164 6.44 -7.74 -6.67
N MET A 165 5.34 -6.98 -6.72
CA MET A 165 4.15 -7.27 -5.91
C MET A 165 3.57 -8.61 -6.34
N GLU A 166 3.63 -9.61 -5.48
CA GLU A 166 3.15 -10.96 -5.76
C GLU A 166 1.63 -11.03 -5.72
N VAL A 167 1.05 -11.72 -6.70
CA VAL A 167 -0.39 -11.95 -6.81
C VAL A 167 -0.67 -13.40 -7.17
N GLU A 168 -1.59 -14.01 -6.44
CA GLU A 168 -2.17 -15.32 -6.78
C GLU A 168 -3.60 -15.12 -7.28
N ALA A 169 -3.94 -15.70 -8.44
CA ALA A 169 -5.28 -15.68 -8.97
C ALA A 169 -5.78 -17.08 -9.32
N GLN A 170 -7.05 -17.35 -9.04
CA GLN A 170 -7.78 -18.48 -9.60
C GLN A 170 -8.84 -17.95 -10.54
N ILE A 171 -8.87 -18.51 -11.78
CA ILE A 171 -9.70 -18.00 -12.85
C ILE A 171 -10.44 -19.17 -13.47
N SER A 172 -11.75 -19.05 -13.63
CA SER A 172 -12.60 -20.01 -14.32
C SER A 172 -13.52 -19.31 -15.33
N LYS A 173 -14.23 -20.10 -16.12
CA LYS A 173 -15.29 -19.55 -16.99
C LYS A 173 -16.57 -19.38 -16.20
N GLY A 174 -17.12 -18.16 -16.23
CA GLY A 174 -18.47 -17.89 -15.75
C GLY A 174 -19.55 -18.51 -16.61
N THR A 175 -20.81 -18.37 -16.21
CA THR A 175 -21.99 -18.87 -16.96
C THR A 175 -22.14 -18.19 -18.32
N ASP A 176 -21.56 -17.00 -18.50
CA ASP A 176 -21.47 -16.27 -19.77
C ASP A 176 -20.35 -16.78 -20.71
N GLY A 177 -19.58 -17.78 -20.28
CA GLY A 177 -18.48 -18.37 -21.03
C GLY A 177 -17.18 -17.55 -21.00
N LYS A 178 -17.15 -16.38 -20.36
CA LYS A 178 -15.95 -15.54 -20.20
C LYS A 178 -15.13 -15.99 -19.00
N TYR A 179 -13.81 -15.81 -19.10
CA TYR A 179 -12.93 -16.00 -17.96
C TYR A 179 -13.14 -14.90 -16.93
N LYS A 180 -13.19 -15.28 -15.64
CA LYS A 180 -13.39 -14.39 -14.50
C LYS A 180 -12.59 -14.88 -13.30
N PHE A 181 -12.25 -13.97 -12.39
CA PHE A 181 -11.63 -14.33 -11.13
C PHE A 181 -12.61 -15.05 -10.21
N ASP A 182 -12.18 -16.17 -9.65
CA ASP A 182 -12.78 -16.78 -8.46
C ASP A 182 -12.04 -16.33 -7.21
N ILE A 183 -10.70 -16.20 -7.28
CA ILE A 183 -9.83 -15.73 -6.21
C ILE A 183 -8.85 -14.72 -6.83
N LEU A 184 -8.57 -13.66 -6.10
CA LEU A 184 -7.52 -12.70 -6.41
C LEU A 184 -6.95 -12.17 -5.11
N ALA A 185 -5.73 -12.60 -4.77
CA ALA A 185 -5.05 -12.30 -3.52
C ALA A 185 -3.71 -11.64 -3.79
N ASP A 186 -3.44 -10.53 -3.15
CA ASP A 186 -2.14 -9.85 -3.09
C ASP A 186 -1.89 -9.36 -1.65
N ASP A 187 -0.62 -9.17 -1.31
CA ASP A 187 -0.18 -8.80 0.04
C ASP A 187 0.02 -7.27 0.18
N THR A 188 -0.74 -6.46 -0.55
CA THR A 188 -0.70 -5.01 -0.34
C THR A 188 -1.29 -4.64 1.02
N ASP A 189 -0.74 -3.59 1.66
CA ASP A 189 -1.15 -3.15 3.01
C ASP A 189 -2.67 -2.97 3.13
N VAL A 190 -3.32 -2.42 2.09
CA VAL A 190 -4.78 -2.24 2.07
C VAL A 190 -5.50 -3.57 2.01
N ASN A 191 -5.02 -4.51 1.20
CA ASN A 191 -5.65 -5.82 1.08
C ASN A 191 -5.48 -6.64 2.34
N LEU A 192 -4.30 -6.64 2.96
CA LEU A 192 -4.07 -7.29 4.26
C LEU A 192 -5.01 -6.73 5.35
N LEU A 193 -5.18 -5.41 5.39
CA LEU A 193 -6.13 -4.78 6.33
C LEU A 193 -7.57 -5.23 6.11
N ILE A 194 -8.03 -5.30 4.85
CA ILE A 194 -9.39 -5.76 4.55
C ILE A 194 -9.53 -7.27 4.84
N GLU A 195 -8.53 -8.07 4.53
CA GLU A 195 -8.50 -9.50 4.81
C GLU A 195 -8.66 -9.75 6.30
N GLU A 196 -7.87 -9.09 7.15
CA GLU A 196 -8.00 -9.16 8.62
C GLU A 196 -9.44 -8.86 9.08
N ARG A 197 -10.07 -7.81 8.54
CA ARG A 197 -11.45 -7.44 8.91
C ARG A 197 -12.48 -8.46 8.45
N VAL A 198 -12.32 -9.03 7.25
CA VAL A 198 -13.19 -10.09 6.73
C VAL A 198 -13.05 -11.35 7.57
N MET A 199 -11.82 -11.76 7.87
CA MET A 199 -11.53 -12.94 8.69
C MET A 199 -12.11 -12.80 10.10
N SER A 200 -11.88 -11.68 10.74
CA SER A 200 -12.46 -11.35 12.04
C SER A 200 -13.99 -11.38 12.03
N TYR A 201 -14.63 -10.88 10.96
CA TYR A 201 -16.09 -10.95 10.81
C TYR A 201 -16.58 -12.40 10.70
N LEU A 202 -15.81 -13.26 10.02
CA LEU A 202 -16.12 -14.68 9.86
C LEU A 202 -15.75 -15.52 11.08
N GLY A 203 -15.07 -14.94 12.09
CA GLY A 203 -14.67 -15.62 13.33
C GLY A 203 -13.37 -16.42 13.20
N TYR A 204 -12.51 -16.07 12.27
CA TYR A 204 -11.19 -16.68 12.07
C TYR A 204 -10.06 -15.78 12.56
N ASP A 205 -8.95 -16.40 12.94
CA ASP A 205 -7.72 -15.71 13.30
C ASP A 205 -6.87 -15.47 12.04
N PHE A 206 -6.46 -14.22 11.83
CA PHE A 206 -5.67 -13.79 10.68
C PHE A 206 -4.27 -14.45 10.66
N ASP A 207 -3.69 -14.70 11.82
CA ASP A 207 -2.34 -15.30 11.92
C ASP A 207 -2.31 -16.81 11.61
N GLU A 208 -3.49 -17.49 11.63
CA GLU A 208 -3.59 -18.94 11.45
C GLU A 208 -4.08 -19.37 10.06
N TYR A 209 -4.73 -18.47 9.31
CA TYR A 209 -5.47 -18.84 8.10
C TYR A 209 -5.29 -17.79 7.00
N TYR A 210 -5.51 -18.22 5.76
CA TYR A 210 -5.66 -17.33 4.59
C TYR A 210 -7.12 -17.34 4.15
N LEU A 211 -7.62 -16.18 3.70
CA LEU A 211 -9.01 -16.02 3.24
C LEU A 211 -9.43 -17.06 2.17
N LYS A 212 -8.50 -17.42 1.28
CA LYS A 212 -8.71 -18.43 0.22
C LYS A 212 -8.94 -19.84 0.74
N ASP A 213 -8.52 -20.17 1.98
CA ASP A 213 -8.60 -21.51 2.57
C ASP A 213 -9.80 -21.66 3.51
N MET A 214 -10.57 -20.59 3.72
CA MET A 214 -11.67 -20.58 4.66
C MET A 214 -12.92 -21.21 4.13
N LYS A 215 -13.68 -21.82 5.03
CA LYS A 215 -15.05 -22.24 4.74
C LYS A 215 -16.00 -21.06 4.88
N ILE A 216 -16.52 -20.59 3.77
CA ILE A 216 -17.47 -19.48 3.75
C ILE A 216 -18.88 -20.01 4.04
N PRO A 217 -19.63 -19.40 4.97
CA PRO A 217 -21.02 -19.78 5.26
C PRO A 217 -21.93 -19.59 4.03
N ASP A 218 -22.79 -20.57 3.76
CA ASP A 218 -23.71 -20.53 2.60
C ASP A 218 -24.70 -19.36 2.65
N ASN A 219 -25.03 -18.89 3.86
CA ASN A 219 -25.97 -17.79 4.08
C ASN A 219 -25.28 -16.44 4.41
N LEU A 220 -24.02 -16.29 4.04
CA LEU A 220 -23.30 -15.05 4.27
C LEU A 220 -23.94 -13.88 3.50
N ASP A 221 -24.29 -12.83 4.23
CA ASP A 221 -24.71 -11.54 3.68
C ASP A 221 -23.50 -10.70 3.37
N TYR A 222 -23.00 -10.81 2.14
CA TYR A 222 -21.79 -10.12 1.67
C TYR A 222 -21.95 -8.61 1.74
N ASP A 223 -23.10 -8.07 1.34
CA ASP A 223 -23.35 -6.63 1.33
C ASP A 223 -23.31 -6.05 2.74
N LYS A 224 -23.94 -6.71 3.68
CA LYS A 224 -23.92 -6.32 5.10
C LYS A 224 -22.51 -6.40 5.68
N MET A 225 -21.76 -7.44 5.37
CA MET A 225 -20.37 -7.61 5.82
C MET A 225 -19.50 -6.48 5.32
N TYR A 226 -19.41 -6.32 3.99
CA TYR A 226 -18.50 -5.34 3.38
C TYR A 226 -18.90 -3.90 3.67
N SER A 227 -20.21 -3.57 3.68
CA SER A 227 -20.65 -2.23 4.06
C SER A 227 -20.32 -1.90 5.51
N GLY A 228 -20.42 -2.89 6.41
CA GLY A 228 -20.05 -2.75 7.82
C GLY A 228 -18.55 -2.54 8.01
N ILE A 229 -17.73 -3.29 7.30
CA ILE A 229 -16.25 -3.16 7.30
C ILE A 229 -15.86 -1.79 6.75
N LEU A 230 -16.33 -1.42 5.56
CA LEU A 230 -16.00 -0.15 4.92
C LEU A 230 -16.39 1.06 5.78
N LYS A 231 -17.55 1.01 6.44
CA LYS A 231 -17.99 2.08 7.36
C LYS A 231 -16.99 2.30 8.50
N LYS A 232 -16.47 1.22 9.10
CA LYS A 232 -15.48 1.33 10.19
C LYS A 232 -14.16 1.87 9.66
N LEU A 233 -13.68 1.34 8.56
CA LEU A 233 -12.41 1.77 7.95
C LEU A 233 -12.44 3.25 7.52
N LYS A 234 -13.56 3.74 6.99
CA LYS A 234 -13.73 5.17 6.66
C LYS A 234 -13.62 6.04 7.90
N ALA A 235 -14.26 5.65 9.02
CA ALA A 235 -14.16 6.40 10.27
C ALA A 235 -12.74 6.37 10.85
N GLU A 236 -12.02 5.26 10.72
CA GLU A 236 -10.61 5.14 11.11
C GLU A 236 -9.72 6.04 10.24
N ALA A 237 -9.94 6.07 8.91
CA ALA A 237 -9.20 6.96 7.99
C ALA A 237 -9.40 8.45 8.34
N GLU A 238 -10.63 8.89 8.57
CA GLU A 238 -10.94 10.26 9.00
C GLU A 238 -10.22 10.61 10.32
N SER A 239 -10.27 9.70 11.29
CA SER A 239 -9.60 9.91 12.58
C SER A 239 -8.09 10.05 12.43
N ASN A 240 -7.48 9.19 11.61
CA ASN A 240 -6.02 9.19 11.38
C ASN A 240 -5.57 10.47 10.66
N VAL A 241 -6.32 10.92 9.63
CA VAL A 241 -6.00 12.17 8.93
C VAL A 241 -6.13 13.36 9.86
N ASN A 242 -7.22 13.48 10.61
CA ASN A 242 -7.41 14.58 11.57
C ASN A 242 -6.30 14.62 12.62
N GLU A 243 -5.80 13.48 13.08
CA GLU A 243 -4.68 13.42 14.02
C GLU A 243 -3.37 13.87 13.36
N GLN A 244 -3.09 13.43 12.14
CA GLN A 244 -1.91 13.84 11.38
C GLN A 244 -1.91 15.35 11.09
N GLU A 245 -3.04 15.90 10.65
CA GLU A 245 -3.17 17.35 10.42
C GLU A 245 -2.98 18.15 11.71
N ARG A 246 -3.52 17.67 12.82
CA ARG A 246 -3.27 18.29 14.13
C ARG A 246 -1.79 18.24 14.50
N MET A 247 -1.13 17.09 14.35
CA MET A 247 0.31 16.96 14.64
C MET A 247 1.15 17.88 13.76
N LEU A 248 0.79 18.02 12.47
CA LEU A 248 1.46 18.93 11.55
C LEU A 248 1.24 20.40 11.95
N ALA A 249 0.03 20.77 12.32
CA ALA A 249 -0.28 22.10 12.81
C ALA A 249 0.49 22.43 14.09
N ASP A 250 0.55 21.50 15.03
CA ASP A 250 1.32 21.64 16.28
C ASP A 250 2.82 21.79 15.97
N TYR A 251 3.37 20.99 15.05
CA TYR A 251 4.75 21.11 14.60
C TYR A 251 5.04 22.47 13.98
N ASN A 252 4.15 22.97 13.09
CA ASN A 252 4.32 24.26 12.44
C ASN A 252 4.19 25.43 13.42
N ALA A 253 3.38 25.28 14.48
CA ALA A 253 3.23 26.31 15.52
C ALA A 253 4.43 26.37 16.47
N ASP A 254 5.03 25.24 16.82
CA ASP A 254 6.20 25.15 17.72
C ASP A 254 7.10 23.95 17.33
N PRO A 255 7.94 24.08 16.27
CA PRO A 255 8.85 23.02 15.86
C PRO A 255 9.84 22.61 16.95
N ASP A 256 10.12 23.50 17.91
CA ASP A 256 11.05 23.23 18.99
C ASP A 256 10.46 22.30 20.05
N SER A 257 9.13 22.23 20.17
CA SER A 257 8.44 21.28 21.06
C SER A 257 8.63 19.82 20.63
N PHE A 258 8.83 19.59 19.33
CA PHE A 258 9.10 18.27 18.75
C PHE A 258 10.60 17.92 18.76
N LYS A 259 11.48 18.88 19.04
CA LYS A 259 12.87 18.57 19.29
C LYS A 259 12.93 17.82 20.62
N THR A 260 13.26 16.55 20.54
CA THR A 260 13.46 15.68 21.70
C THR A 260 14.19 16.44 22.81
N SER A 261 13.71 16.28 24.01
CA SER A 261 14.15 17.04 25.18
C SER A 261 15.67 17.18 25.20
N LYS A 262 16.16 18.34 25.69
CA LYS A 262 17.59 18.65 25.88
C LYS A 262 18.37 17.61 26.71
N THR A 263 17.71 16.52 27.09
CA THR A 263 18.25 15.36 27.81
C THR A 263 18.52 14.15 26.91
N ALA A 264 18.45 14.27 25.59
CA ALA A 264 18.87 13.20 24.69
C ALA A 264 20.36 12.89 24.99
N LYS A 265 20.62 11.75 25.63
CA LYS A 265 21.96 11.29 25.97
C LYS A 265 22.84 10.97 24.79
N HIS A 266 22.23 10.88 23.60
CA HIS A 266 22.85 10.43 22.37
C HIS A 266 22.49 11.36 21.22
N SER A 267 23.46 11.67 20.37
CA SER A 267 23.24 12.46 19.16
C SER A 267 22.97 11.53 17.98
N TYR A 268 21.91 11.78 17.26
CA TYR A 268 21.61 11.13 15.99
C TYR A 268 22.45 11.78 14.87
N ASP A 269 23.29 10.98 14.21
CA ASP A 269 24.07 11.38 13.05
C ASP A 269 23.36 10.89 11.77
N ARG A 270 22.57 11.80 11.15
CA ARG A 270 21.80 11.48 9.96
C ARG A 270 22.67 11.01 8.79
N ASP A 271 23.84 11.62 8.61
CA ASP A 271 24.71 11.29 7.47
C ASP A 271 25.25 9.87 7.59
N LYS A 272 25.55 9.41 8.81
CA LYS A 272 25.94 8.01 9.06
C LYS A 272 24.78 7.05 8.84
N ALA A 273 23.54 7.38 9.26
CA ALA A 273 22.37 6.55 9.00
C ALA A 273 22.16 6.37 7.50
N VAL A 274 22.19 7.47 6.75
CA VAL A 274 22.02 7.48 5.28
C VAL A 274 23.15 6.71 4.61
N ALA A 275 24.40 6.95 4.99
CA ALA A 275 25.54 6.23 4.42
C ALA A 275 25.47 4.71 4.67
N TYR A 276 25.02 4.31 5.87
CA TYR A 276 24.78 2.91 6.20
C TYR A 276 23.69 2.31 5.32
N SER A 277 22.56 3.03 5.18
CA SER A 277 21.44 2.60 4.35
C SER A 277 21.85 2.37 2.90
N TYR A 278 22.53 3.32 2.29
CA TYR A 278 23.00 3.18 0.89
C TYR A 278 24.05 2.09 0.71
N LYS A 279 24.85 1.79 1.73
CA LYS A 279 25.85 0.73 1.64
C LYS A 279 25.21 -0.65 1.45
N TRP A 280 24.05 -0.88 2.04
CA TRP A 280 23.41 -2.20 2.09
C TRP A 280 22.14 -2.30 1.21
N VAL A 281 21.69 -1.21 0.62
CA VAL A 281 20.60 -1.15 -0.35
C VAL A 281 21.00 -0.17 -1.47
N ASN A 282 21.55 -0.69 -2.56
CA ASN A 282 22.08 0.14 -3.66
C ASN A 282 21.22 0.11 -4.94
N GLY A 283 19.92 -0.18 -4.83
CA GLY A 283 18.95 -0.11 -5.92
C GLY A 283 18.94 -1.31 -6.88
N GLU A 284 20.06 -1.99 -7.13
CA GLU A 284 20.12 -3.11 -8.08
C GLU A 284 20.29 -4.47 -7.39
N SER A 285 20.81 -4.48 -6.18
CA SER A 285 20.91 -5.70 -5.37
C SER A 285 20.80 -5.38 -3.90
N VAL A 286 19.95 -6.11 -3.20
CA VAL A 286 19.89 -6.09 -1.74
C VAL A 286 21.03 -6.94 -1.22
N VAL A 287 22.10 -6.29 -0.76
CA VAL A 287 23.23 -6.96 -0.09
C VAL A 287 23.05 -6.74 1.41
N ARG A 288 22.62 -7.77 2.12
CA ARG A 288 22.47 -7.67 3.58
C ARG A 288 23.82 -7.57 4.27
N ASN A 289 23.87 -6.85 5.39
CA ASN A 289 25.03 -6.84 6.25
C ASN A 289 25.18 -8.22 6.93
N PRO A 290 26.25 -8.98 6.63
CA PRO A 290 26.42 -10.34 7.14
C PRO A 290 26.70 -10.41 8.65
N ALA A 291 26.93 -9.27 9.31
CA ALA A 291 27.08 -9.19 10.77
C ALA A 291 25.75 -9.26 11.54
N TYR A 292 24.62 -9.35 10.83
CA TYR A 292 23.30 -9.42 11.45
C TYR A 292 22.49 -10.57 10.86
N SER A 293 21.70 -11.20 11.71
CA SER A 293 20.82 -12.31 11.34
C SER A 293 19.82 -11.92 10.26
N ASP A 294 19.43 -12.91 9.45
CA ASP A 294 18.41 -12.79 8.43
C ASP A 294 17.03 -13.16 8.98
N TYR A 295 16.17 -12.18 9.10
CA TYR A 295 14.80 -12.36 9.56
C TYR A 295 13.79 -12.47 8.41
N ALA A 296 14.22 -12.56 7.14
CA ALA A 296 13.32 -12.66 6.00
C ALA A 296 12.38 -13.88 6.09
N VAL A 297 12.87 -14.98 6.66
CA VAL A 297 12.09 -16.22 6.88
C VAL A 297 10.99 -16.07 7.95
N TYR A 298 11.02 -15.00 8.74
CA TYR A 298 10.06 -14.71 9.81
C TYR A 298 9.16 -13.52 9.49
N GLY A 299 9.04 -13.10 8.23
CA GLY A 299 8.16 -12.03 7.79
C GLY A 299 8.85 -10.74 7.35
N GLY A 300 10.18 -10.71 7.25
CA GLY A 300 10.92 -9.63 6.63
C GLY A 300 11.99 -8.97 7.50
N ASN A 301 12.89 -8.24 6.83
CA ASN A 301 14.06 -7.60 7.41
C ASN A 301 13.94 -6.07 7.56
N CYS A 302 12.79 -5.47 7.23
CA CYS A 302 12.65 -4.01 7.18
C CYS A 302 12.94 -3.36 8.54
N GLN A 303 12.36 -3.89 9.62
CA GLN A 303 12.59 -3.38 10.97
C GLN A 303 14.04 -3.56 11.42
N ASN A 304 14.64 -4.72 11.12
CA ASN A 304 16.04 -5.00 11.40
C ASN A 304 16.96 -4.02 10.66
N TYR A 305 16.71 -3.76 9.39
CA TYR A 305 17.47 -2.81 8.58
C TYR A 305 17.37 -1.36 9.11
N VAL A 306 16.18 -0.91 9.49
CA VAL A 306 15.99 0.42 10.10
C VAL A 306 16.74 0.50 11.43
N SER A 307 16.66 -0.53 12.27
CA SER A 307 17.37 -0.59 13.55
C SER A 307 18.89 -0.53 13.37
N GLN A 308 19.44 -1.22 12.38
CA GLN A 308 20.87 -1.16 12.05
C GLN A 308 21.29 0.24 11.59
N SER A 309 20.47 0.92 10.79
CA SER A 309 20.72 2.29 10.33
C SER A 309 20.72 3.29 11.50
N LEU A 310 19.80 3.15 12.43
CA LEU A 310 19.74 3.96 13.65
C LEU A 310 20.95 3.69 14.55
N PHE A 311 21.36 2.44 14.72
CA PHE A 311 22.55 2.09 15.49
C PHE A 311 23.83 2.67 14.86
N ALA A 312 23.98 2.57 13.55
CA ALA A 312 25.10 3.17 12.81
C ALA A 312 25.15 4.70 12.97
N SER A 313 24.01 5.35 13.19
CA SER A 313 23.92 6.79 13.45
C SER A 313 24.34 7.22 14.86
N GLY A 314 24.67 6.25 15.74
CA GLY A 314 25.11 6.52 17.12
C GLY A 314 24.01 6.39 18.17
N ILE A 315 22.79 5.94 17.81
CA ILE A 315 21.76 5.60 18.79
C ILE A 315 22.06 4.21 19.35
N PRO A 316 22.31 4.06 20.65
CA PRO A 316 22.59 2.77 21.25
C PRO A 316 21.31 1.95 21.38
N MET A 317 21.46 0.63 21.43
CA MET A 317 20.36 -0.25 21.83
C MET A 317 19.87 0.04 23.24
N ASP A 318 18.57 -0.11 23.46
CA ASP A 318 17.97 -0.02 24.79
C ASP A 318 17.66 -1.42 25.33
N TRP A 319 18.35 -1.77 26.40
CA TRP A 319 18.23 -3.04 27.12
C TRP A 319 17.41 -2.90 28.40
N SER A 320 16.86 -1.73 28.67
CA SER A 320 16.17 -1.42 29.91
C SER A 320 14.66 -1.47 29.79
N GLY A 321 13.99 -1.89 30.86
CA GLY A 321 12.52 -1.90 30.92
C GLY A 321 11.84 -3.02 30.17
N SER A 322 10.53 -2.90 30.01
CA SER A 322 9.68 -3.87 29.29
C SER A 322 9.66 -3.62 27.78
N GLU A 323 9.90 -2.39 27.33
CA GLU A 323 9.88 -1.99 25.92
C GLU A 323 11.30 -1.77 25.42
N GLN A 324 12.06 -2.88 25.28
CA GLN A 324 13.46 -2.84 24.88
C GLN A 324 13.58 -2.70 23.37
N TRP A 325 14.52 -1.85 22.91
CA TRP A 325 14.93 -1.79 21.51
C TRP A 325 16.32 -2.39 21.38
N LYS A 326 16.36 -3.65 20.97
CA LYS A 326 17.58 -4.44 20.81
C LYS A 326 17.41 -5.44 19.67
N TRP A 327 18.51 -6.00 19.19
CA TRP A 327 18.51 -7.21 18.39
C TRP A 327 19.53 -8.18 18.94
N PHE A 328 19.37 -9.42 18.56
CA PHE A 328 20.27 -10.50 18.90
C PHE A 328 21.27 -10.67 17.77
N ASP A 329 22.53 -11.02 18.09
CA ASP A 329 23.53 -11.43 17.10
C ASP A 329 23.26 -12.87 16.63
N ASP A 330 24.09 -13.38 15.68
CA ASP A 330 23.89 -14.71 15.11
C ASP A 330 24.10 -15.85 16.13
N GLU A 331 24.71 -15.55 17.29
CA GLU A 331 24.93 -16.50 18.37
C GLU A 331 23.81 -16.48 19.40
N SER A 332 22.86 -15.52 19.30
CA SER A 332 21.77 -15.40 20.23
C SER A 332 20.75 -16.52 20.09
N ASP A 333 20.31 -17.05 21.21
CA ASP A 333 19.24 -18.05 21.25
C ASP A 333 17.89 -17.38 20.91
N LEU A 334 17.33 -17.75 19.76
CA LEU A 334 16.04 -17.23 19.31
C LEU A 334 14.88 -17.60 20.25
N SER A 335 15.08 -18.55 21.18
CA SER A 335 14.10 -18.87 22.22
C SER A 335 13.89 -17.76 23.24
N GLU A 336 14.79 -16.75 23.27
CA GLU A 336 14.65 -15.57 24.12
C GLU A 336 13.83 -14.45 23.47
N LEU A 337 13.39 -14.62 22.20
CA LEU A 337 12.45 -13.69 21.60
C LEU A 337 11.11 -13.79 22.36
N PRO A 338 10.52 -12.66 22.75
CA PRO A 338 9.19 -12.69 23.34
C PRO A 338 8.21 -13.33 22.37
N ASP A 339 7.37 -14.22 22.88
CA ASP A 339 6.24 -14.74 22.12
C ASP A 339 5.41 -13.57 21.58
N ARG A 340 5.17 -13.57 20.27
CA ARG A 340 4.35 -12.56 19.60
C ARG A 340 2.90 -12.75 19.96
#